data_211e825e35288c54e5d3947da2a82a46
#
_entry.id   211e825e35288c54e5d3947da2a82a46
#
_cell.length_a   1.000
_cell.length_b   1.000
_cell.length_c   1.000
_cell.angle_alpha   90.00
_cell.angle_beta   90.00
_cell.angle_gamma   90.00
#
_symmetry.space_group_name_H-M   'P 1'
#
loop_
_entity.id
_entity.type
_entity.pdbx_description
1 polymer ?
#
loop_
_entity_poly.entity_id
_entity_poly.type
_entity_poly.pdbx_seq_one_letter_code
_entity_poly.pdbx_strand_id
1 'polypeptide(L)'
;MKYPIGIQSFEQIIEDGYVYLDKTALVYDLVTNGKIYFLSRPRRFGKSLLVSTLKCYFEGKKELFKGLAIDKLEKEWKQYPVFHLSFGGQNFVEPYALDKVLEEFVAMAERIYGREELAETLGSRFKAVLGNAHKKTGMRAVVLIDEYDKPLLDVMDMDISVQNEYGKMTLEDYNRNLLKGVYSVFKEADADLQFVLLTGVTKFSQVSVFSGFNQPNDISMDEHYEALCGITEDELYSTFDEQIKAMAVRYKTTEEGMKYKLKRKFDGYHFSPNMLDIYNPFSILNALSKKILADYWFRTGSPTYLVRLLSHFDENINEIVNRFYPTSSFIDYKADVEAPLPMIYQSGYLTIKDWNMDTESYLLDFPNDEVRSGFLTLVKAAKRR
;
A
#
# COMPACT_ATOMS: atom_id res chain seq x y z
N MET A 1 18.00 -20.75 -4.19
CA MET A 1 17.46 -19.42 -3.90
C MET A 1 16.20 -19.56 -3.05
N LYS A 2 16.04 -18.77 -1.98
CA LYS A 2 14.82 -18.76 -1.14
C LYS A 2 13.95 -17.56 -1.54
N TYR A 3 12.70 -17.80 -1.87
CA TYR A 3 11.76 -16.77 -2.30
C TYR A 3 10.93 -16.25 -1.12
N PRO A 4 10.84 -14.92 -0.87
CA PRO A 4 10.11 -14.34 0.25
C PRO A 4 8.58 -14.27 -0.01
N ILE A 5 7.99 -15.38 -0.45
CA ILE A 5 6.56 -15.44 -0.81
C ILE A 5 5.72 -15.33 0.47
N GLY A 6 5.00 -14.22 0.62
CA GLY A 6 4.15 -13.97 1.78
C GLY A 6 4.90 -13.45 3.01
N ILE A 7 6.22 -13.24 2.94
CA ILE A 7 7.00 -12.65 4.03
C ILE A 7 7.02 -11.13 3.88
N GLN A 8 6.64 -10.45 4.96
CA GLN A 8 6.55 -8.98 5.01
C GLN A 8 7.62 -8.35 5.93
N SER A 9 8.32 -9.17 6.72
CA SER A 9 9.37 -8.72 7.62
C SER A 9 10.70 -8.60 6.89
N PHE A 10 11.24 -7.39 6.77
CA PHE A 10 12.56 -7.14 6.22
C PHE A 10 13.66 -7.86 7.03
N GLU A 11 13.59 -7.78 8.36
CA GLU A 11 14.50 -8.46 9.26
C GLU A 11 14.56 -9.97 8.97
N GLN A 12 13.39 -10.62 8.91
CA GLN A 12 13.31 -12.04 8.59
C GLN A 12 13.87 -12.37 7.20
N ILE A 13 13.59 -11.53 6.19
CA ILE A 13 14.11 -11.75 4.83
C ILE A 13 15.63 -11.75 4.83
N ILE A 14 16.25 -10.79 5.51
CA ILE A 14 17.71 -10.67 5.56
C ILE A 14 18.32 -11.79 6.41
N GLU A 15 17.84 -12.01 7.62
CA GLU A 15 18.41 -12.99 8.57
C GLU A 15 18.31 -14.43 8.07
N ASP A 16 17.16 -14.79 7.46
CA ASP A 16 16.94 -16.15 6.93
C ASP A 16 17.53 -16.36 5.52
N GLY A 17 18.14 -15.33 4.93
CA GLY A 17 18.79 -15.38 3.61
C GLY A 17 17.80 -15.60 2.45
N TYR A 18 16.64 -14.98 2.50
CA TYR A 18 15.74 -14.87 1.35
C TYR A 18 16.28 -13.86 0.34
N VAL A 19 15.90 -14.02 -0.92
CA VAL A 19 16.22 -13.01 -1.92
C VAL A 19 15.53 -11.68 -1.59
N TYR A 20 16.31 -10.62 -1.57
CA TYR A 20 15.81 -9.26 -1.41
C TYR A 20 16.21 -8.42 -2.63
N LEU A 21 15.24 -7.82 -3.29
CA LEU A 21 15.49 -6.85 -4.35
C LEU A 21 15.73 -5.49 -3.71
N ASP A 22 16.93 -4.99 -3.83
CA ASP A 22 17.38 -3.81 -3.09
C ASP A 22 16.73 -2.52 -3.55
N LYS A 23 15.77 -2.04 -2.76
CA LYS A 23 15.12 -0.74 -2.92
C LYS A 23 15.68 0.33 -1.98
N THR A 24 16.75 0.02 -1.24
CA THR A 24 17.17 0.87 -0.12
C THR A 24 17.77 2.20 -0.55
N ALA A 25 18.21 2.35 -1.81
CA ALA A 25 18.58 3.67 -2.35
C ALA A 25 17.37 4.61 -2.39
N LEU A 26 16.21 4.12 -2.87
CA LEU A 26 14.95 4.88 -2.89
C LEU A 26 14.41 5.12 -1.47
N VAL A 27 14.60 4.15 -0.57
CA VAL A 27 14.27 4.33 0.86
C VAL A 27 15.09 5.47 1.47
N TYR A 28 16.40 5.52 1.21
CA TYR A 28 17.26 6.59 1.69
C TYR A 28 16.83 7.96 1.15
N ASP A 29 16.53 8.01 -0.13
CA ASP A 29 16.06 9.21 -0.78
C ASP A 29 14.72 9.69 -0.19
N LEU A 30 13.78 8.76 0.05
CA LEU A 30 12.49 9.06 0.68
C LEU A 30 12.65 9.68 2.08
N VAL A 31 13.53 9.12 2.92
CA VAL A 31 13.71 9.59 4.31
C VAL A 31 14.52 10.87 4.43
N THR A 32 15.29 11.23 3.40
CA THR A 32 16.13 12.44 3.40
C THR A 32 15.47 13.63 2.70
N ASN A 33 14.50 13.41 1.78
CA ASN A 33 13.93 14.47 0.95
C ASN A 33 12.55 14.98 1.42
N GLY A 34 11.95 14.36 2.43
CA GLY A 34 10.67 14.83 2.93
C GLY A 34 10.30 14.25 4.27
N LYS A 35 9.08 14.54 4.73
CA LYS A 35 8.67 14.24 6.09
C LYS A 35 7.38 13.41 6.15
N ILE A 36 6.38 13.76 5.35
CA ILE A 36 5.05 13.17 5.42
C ILE A 36 4.66 12.66 4.05
N TYR A 37 4.49 11.35 3.93
CA TYR A 37 4.22 10.69 2.67
C TYR A 37 2.97 9.83 2.71
N PHE A 38 2.36 9.71 1.55
CA PHE A 38 1.29 8.78 1.26
C PHE A 38 1.67 7.90 0.06
N LEU A 39 1.43 6.59 0.17
CA LEU A 39 1.66 5.63 -0.91
C LEU A 39 0.49 4.67 -1.05
N SER A 40 -0.21 4.71 -2.18
CA SER A 40 -1.13 3.64 -2.57
C SER A 40 -0.49 2.73 -3.62
N ARG A 41 -0.70 1.43 -3.46
CA ARG A 41 -0.35 0.38 -4.43
C ARG A 41 -1.37 -0.75 -4.31
N PRO A 42 -1.62 -1.50 -5.37
CA PRO A 42 -2.45 -2.68 -5.29
C PRO A 42 -1.95 -3.69 -4.24
N ARG A 43 -2.78 -4.64 -3.86
CA ARG A 43 -2.39 -5.72 -2.94
C ARG A 43 -1.21 -6.51 -3.49
N ARG A 44 -0.32 -6.98 -2.58
CA ARG A 44 0.84 -7.84 -2.91
C ARG A 44 1.97 -7.15 -3.68
N PHE A 45 2.04 -5.83 -3.67
CA PHE A 45 3.14 -5.05 -4.27
C PHE A 45 4.32 -4.78 -3.32
N GLY A 46 4.27 -5.21 -2.07
CA GLY A 46 5.39 -5.06 -1.13
C GLY A 46 5.32 -3.82 -0.23
N LYS A 47 4.15 -3.17 -0.09
CA LYS A 47 3.96 -2.02 0.83
C LYS A 47 4.37 -2.34 2.27
N SER A 48 3.88 -3.46 2.82
CA SER A 48 4.20 -3.87 4.19
C SER A 48 5.68 -4.20 4.36
N LEU A 49 6.35 -4.71 3.32
CA LEU A 49 7.79 -4.90 3.32
C LEU A 49 8.53 -3.55 3.36
N LEU A 50 8.08 -2.55 2.58
CA LEU A 50 8.61 -1.19 2.64
C LEU A 50 8.45 -0.60 4.05
N VAL A 51 7.28 -0.73 4.65
CA VAL A 51 7.02 -0.27 6.04
C VAL A 51 7.96 -0.98 7.02
N SER A 52 8.16 -2.29 6.88
CA SER A 52 9.10 -3.06 7.70
C SER A 52 10.56 -2.63 7.49
N THR A 53 10.96 -2.33 6.27
CA THR A 53 12.30 -1.80 5.93
C THR A 53 12.54 -0.45 6.60
N LEU A 54 11.59 0.48 6.47
CA LEU A 54 11.64 1.80 7.11
C LEU A 54 11.69 1.68 8.64
N LYS A 55 10.90 0.77 9.22
CA LYS A 55 10.93 0.50 10.65
C LYS A 55 12.33 0.09 11.11
N CYS A 56 12.95 -0.90 10.45
CA CYS A 56 14.30 -1.34 10.76
C CYS A 56 15.34 -0.22 10.58
N TYR A 57 15.19 0.61 9.55
CA TYR A 57 16.06 1.77 9.33
C TYR A 57 15.98 2.77 10.49
N PHE A 58 14.77 3.21 10.84
CA PHE A 58 14.58 4.18 11.92
C PHE A 58 14.84 3.62 13.33
N GLU A 59 14.76 2.30 13.51
CA GLU A 59 15.22 1.63 14.73
C GLU A 59 16.75 1.52 14.81
N GLY A 60 17.48 1.98 13.79
CA GLY A 60 18.95 1.99 13.76
C GLY A 60 19.58 0.59 13.59
N LYS A 61 18.85 -0.38 13.01
CA LYS A 61 19.31 -1.77 12.81
C LYS A 61 20.29 -1.89 11.64
N LYS A 62 21.40 -1.18 11.71
CA LYS A 62 22.44 -1.07 10.67
C LYS A 62 22.85 -2.42 10.07
N GLU A 63 23.00 -3.44 10.90
CA GLU A 63 23.52 -4.75 10.46
C GLU A 63 22.63 -5.43 9.41
N LEU A 64 21.31 -5.16 9.42
CA LEU A 64 20.39 -5.69 8.42
C LEU A 64 20.60 -5.08 7.02
N PHE A 65 21.21 -3.92 6.96
CA PHE A 65 21.42 -3.17 5.70
C PHE A 65 22.82 -3.36 5.11
N LYS A 66 23.66 -4.17 5.75
CA LYS A 66 25.03 -4.41 5.31
C LYS A 66 25.08 -4.94 3.88
N GLY A 67 25.81 -4.24 3.03
CA GLY A 67 25.97 -4.60 1.62
C GLY A 67 24.84 -4.11 0.70
N LEU A 68 23.74 -3.55 1.23
CA LEU A 68 22.71 -2.89 0.46
C LEU A 68 23.12 -1.46 0.08
N ALA A 69 22.43 -0.85 -0.86
CA ALA A 69 22.75 0.50 -1.37
C ALA A 69 22.80 1.55 -0.25
N ILE A 70 21.86 1.51 0.68
CA ILE A 70 21.77 2.45 1.81
C ILE A 70 22.98 2.37 2.77
N ASP A 71 23.66 1.23 2.86
CA ASP A 71 24.86 1.07 3.71
C ASP A 71 25.99 2.02 3.29
N LYS A 72 26.05 2.36 2.00
CA LYS A 72 27.02 3.32 1.46
C LYS A 72 26.57 4.77 1.60
N LEU A 73 25.27 5.02 1.68
CA LEU A 73 24.63 6.34 1.70
C LEU A 73 24.50 6.87 3.13
N GLU A 74 23.95 6.04 4.05
CA GLU A 74 23.71 6.41 5.43
C GLU A 74 24.99 6.31 6.27
N LYS A 75 25.31 7.37 7.01
CA LYS A 75 26.53 7.46 7.83
C LYS A 75 26.26 7.48 9.32
N GLU A 76 25.08 7.96 9.74
CA GLU A 76 24.84 8.25 11.15
C GLU A 76 24.04 7.16 11.88
N TRP A 77 23.16 6.42 11.18
CA TRP A 77 22.35 5.31 11.72
C TRP A 77 21.71 5.65 13.07
N LYS A 78 21.01 6.79 13.11
CA LYS A 78 20.31 7.25 14.32
C LYS A 78 19.13 6.32 14.66
N GLN A 79 18.88 6.18 15.96
CA GLN A 79 17.73 5.46 16.47
C GLN A 79 16.62 6.43 16.86
N TYR A 80 15.44 6.25 16.30
CA TYR A 80 14.26 7.07 16.53
C TYR A 80 13.18 6.28 17.29
N PRO A 81 12.28 6.96 18.06
CA PRO A 81 11.07 6.31 18.54
C PRO A 81 10.12 6.06 17.36
N VAL A 82 9.85 4.77 17.09
CA VAL A 82 9.02 4.34 15.95
C VAL A 82 7.66 3.87 16.45
N PHE A 83 6.61 4.50 15.92
CA PHE A 83 5.21 4.15 16.13
C PHE A 83 4.70 3.46 14.88
N HIS A 84 4.55 2.14 14.93
CA HIS A 84 4.08 1.34 13.82
C HIS A 84 2.68 0.80 14.10
N LEU A 85 1.69 1.26 13.34
CA LEU A 85 0.31 0.80 13.36
C LEU A 85 -0.01 0.09 12.05
N SER A 86 -0.44 -1.18 12.14
CA SER A 86 -0.95 -1.92 11.00
C SER A 86 -2.42 -2.30 11.26
N PHE A 87 -3.28 -1.97 10.31
CA PHE A 87 -4.67 -2.41 10.32
C PHE A 87 -4.85 -3.79 9.65
N GLY A 88 -3.77 -4.35 9.09
CA GLY A 88 -3.76 -5.70 8.54
C GLY A 88 -4.10 -6.77 9.59
N GLY A 89 -4.81 -7.82 9.16
CA GLY A 89 -5.20 -8.92 10.05
C GLY A 89 -6.35 -8.62 11.02
N GLN A 90 -6.86 -7.39 11.07
CA GLN A 90 -8.02 -6.99 11.87
C GLN A 90 -9.31 -7.09 11.04
N ASN A 91 -10.46 -7.16 11.74
CA ASN A 91 -11.79 -7.11 11.13
C ASN A 91 -12.56 -5.92 11.71
N PHE A 92 -12.95 -4.99 10.85
CA PHE A 92 -13.60 -3.73 11.25
C PHE A 92 -15.11 -3.71 11.00
N VAL A 93 -15.71 -4.84 10.66
CA VAL A 93 -17.17 -4.98 10.48
C VAL A 93 -17.91 -4.89 11.82
N GLU A 94 -17.25 -5.28 12.92
CA GLU A 94 -17.82 -5.16 14.26
C GLU A 94 -17.80 -3.70 14.73
N PRO A 95 -18.92 -3.16 15.25
CA PRO A 95 -18.96 -1.83 15.85
C PRO A 95 -17.86 -1.62 16.91
N TYR A 96 -17.23 -0.47 16.88
CA TYR A 96 -16.15 -0.07 17.80
C TYR A 96 -14.88 -0.93 17.76
N ALA A 97 -14.70 -1.77 16.72
CA ALA A 97 -13.46 -2.53 16.57
C ALA A 97 -12.27 -1.60 16.33
N LEU A 98 -12.46 -0.51 15.57
CA LEU A 98 -11.42 0.49 15.32
C LEU A 98 -11.01 1.23 16.59
N ASP A 99 -11.96 1.56 17.47
CA ASP A 99 -11.67 2.19 18.76
C ASP A 99 -10.73 1.33 19.59
N LYS A 100 -11.00 0.03 19.68
CA LYS A 100 -10.17 -0.91 20.44
C LYS A 100 -8.75 -0.98 19.91
N VAL A 101 -8.59 -1.06 18.60
CA VAL A 101 -7.26 -1.13 17.95
C VAL A 101 -6.46 0.15 18.21
N LEU A 102 -7.10 1.32 18.06
CA LEU A 102 -6.45 2.60 18.31
C LEU A 102 -6.16 2.81 19.80
N GLU A 103 -7.08 2.42 20.68
CA GLU A 103 -6.89 2.49 22.12
C GLU A 103 -5.71 1.62 22.58
N GLU A 104 -5.63 0.37 22.12
CA GLU A 104 -4.50 -0.52 22.39
C GLU A 104 -3.18 0.07 21.91
N PHE A 105 -3.16 0.62 20.69
CA PHE A 105 -1.98 1.25 20.12
C PHE A 105 -1.48 2.43 20.96
N VAL A 106 -2.37 3.34 21.33
CA VAL A 106 -2.03 4.51 22.16
C VAL A 106 -1.63 4.08 23.57
N ALA A 107 -2.37 3.15 24.19
CA ALA A 107 -2.05 2.66 25.53
C ALA A 107 -0.69 1.94 25.61
N MET A 108 -0.32 1.18 24.58
CA MET A 108 1.03 0.57 24.50
C MET A 108 2.12 1.64 24.42
N ALA A 109 1.92 2.68 23.63
CA ALA A 109 2.84 3.79 23.52
C ALA A 109 2.96 4.59 24.84
N GLU A 110 1.83 4.83 25.55
CA GLU A 110 1.80 5.46 26.87
C GLU A 110 2.59 4.67 27.91
N ARG A 111 2.56 3.34 27.88
CA ARG A 111 3.37 2.49 28.79
C ARG A 111 4.87 2.71 28.60
N ILE A 112 5.30 3.03 27.37
CA ILE A 112 6.72 3.24 27.05
C ILE A 112 7.16 4.68 27.33
N TYR A 113 6.34 5.66 26.92
CA TYR A 113 6.73 7.07 26.91
C TYR A 113 6.05 7.93 27.97
N GLY A 114 5.05 7.37 28.66
CA GLY A 114 4.28 8.06 29.72
C GLY A 114 2.94 8.59 29.17
N ARG A 115 1.96 8.63 30.07
CA ARG A 115 0.62 9.17 29.84
C ARG A 115 0.53 10.60 30.36
N GLU A 116 -0.12 11.49 29.61
CA GLU A 116 -0.49 12.82 30.06
C GLU A 116 -1.92 12.77 30.64
N GLU A 117 -2.07 13.11 31.92
CA GLU A 117 -3.35 12.97 32.64
C GLU A 117 -4.46 13.86 32.08
N LEU A 118 -4.12 15.04 31.53
CA LEU A 118 -5.07 15.98 30.95
C LEU A 118 -5.49 15.62 29.52
N ALA A 119 -4.86 14.63 28.91
CA ALA A 119 -5.20 14.17 27.56
C ALA A 119 -6.29 13.08 27.64
N GLU A 120 -7.52 13.42 27.27
CA GLU A 120 -8.68 12.53 27.39
C GLU A 120 -9.02 11.79 26.08
N THR A 121 -8.93 12.48 24.93
CA THR A 121 -9.28 11.88 23.64
C THR A 121 -8.13 11.08 23.05
N LEU A 122 -8.42 10.11 22.20
CA LEU A 122 -7.40 9.33 21.48
C LEU A 122 -6.39 10.23 20.76
N GLY A 123 -6.87 11.27 20.08
CA GLY A 123 -6.01 12.23 19.38
C GLY A 123 -5.10 13.00 20.34
N SER A 124 -5.65 13.57 21.45
CA SER A 124 -4.86 14.31 22.43
C SER A 124 -3.84 13.42 23.14
N ARG A 125 -4.20 12.19 23.46
CA ARG A 125 -3.30 11.20 24.06
C ARG A 125 -2.17 10.81 23.10
N PHE A 126 -2.50 10.57 21.83
CA PHE A 126 -1.49 10.25 20.83
C PHE A 126 -0.51 11.41 20.61
N LYS A 127 -1.01 12.66 20.52
CA LYS A 127 -0.17 13.85 20.48
C LYS A 127 0.78 13.95 21.68
N ALA A 128 0.25 13.74 22.88
CA ALA A 128 1.05 13.77 24.11
C ALA A 128 2.16 12.72 24.10
N VAL A 129 1.86 11.49 23.65
CA VAL A 129 2.83 10.42 23.56
C VAL A 129 3.95 10.73 22.55
N LEU A 130 3.65 11.34 21.40
CA LEU A 130 4.66 11.78 20.44
C LEU A 130 5.62 12.80 21.07
N GLY A 131 5.08 13.81 21.77
CA GLY A 131 5.88 14.80 22.48
C GLY A 131 6.71 14.20 23.63
N ASN A 132 6.15 13.25 24.38
CA ASN A 132 6.85 12.55 25.46
C ASN A 132 7.98 11.66 24.92
N ALA A 133 7.76 11.00 23.79
CA ALA A 133 8.79 10.20 23.11
C ALA A 133 9.96 11.09 22.67
N HIS A 134 9.67 12.25 22.07
CA HIS A 134 10.68 13.23 21.68
C HIS A 134 11.49 13.74 22.90
N LYS A 135 10.81 14.14 23.96
CA LYS A 135 11.48 14.60 25.20
C LYS A 135 12.34 13.51 25.84
N LYS A 136 11.85 12.27 25.89
CA LYS A 136 12.53 11.16 26.54
C LYS A 136 13.75 10.67 25.77
N THR A 137 13.69 10.66 24.44
CA THR A 137 14.75 10.11 23.57
C THR A 137 15.68 11.19 23.00
N GLY A 138 15.29 12.44 23.01
CA GLY A 138 15.96 13.52 22.28
C GLY A 138 15.78 13.44 20.76
N MET A 139 14.99 12.47 20.26
CA MET A 139 14.76 12.23 18.84
C MET A 139 13.28 12.36 18.52
N ARG A 140 12.97 13.04 17.40
CA ARG A 140 11.59 13.18 16.91
C ARG A 140 11.00 11.83 16.53
N ALA A 141 9.69 11.69 16.67
CA ALA A 141 8.98 10.43 16.43
C ALA A 141 8.84 10.10 14.94
N VAL A 142 8.86 8.83 14.63
CA VAL A 142 8.54 8.26 13.33
C VAL A 142 7.21 7.51 13.43
N VAL A 143 6.28 7.78 12.51
CA VAL A 143 4.96 7.13 12.48
C VAL A 143 4.79 6.39 11.15
N LEU A 144 4.55 5.09 11.22
CA LEU A 144 4.35 4.23 10.07
C LEU A 144 2.98 3.57 10.18
N ILE A 145 2.09 3.84 9.22
CA ILE A 145 0.73 3.31 9.20
C ILE A 145 0.55 2.45 7.95
N ASP A 146 0.32 1.15 8.15
CA ASP A 146 0.09 0.19 7.07
C ASP A 146 -1.39 -0.17 6.96
N GLU A 147 -1.88 -0.28 5.71
CA GLU A 147 -3.29 -0.56 5.38
C GLU A 147 -4.27 0.46 6.00
N TYR A 148 -3.94 1.78 5.94
CA TYR A 148 -4.69 2.86 6.57
C TYR A 148 -6.17 2.91 6.19
N ASP A 149 -6.50 2.41 5.02
CA ASP A 149 -7.82 2.40 4.39
C ASP A 149 -8.68 1.17 4.76
N LYS A 150 -8.08 0.14 5.36
CA LYS A 150 -8.78 -1.09 5.71
C LYS A 150 -10.00 -0.89 6.62
N PRO A 151 -9.97 -0.02 7.65
CA PRO A 151 -11.14 0.23 8.49
C PRO A 151 -12.36 0.81 7.74
N LEU A 152 -12.12 1.44 6.58
CA LEU A 152 -13.18 1.97 5.70
C LEU A 152 -13.59 0.92 4.66
N LEU A 153 -12.61 0.25 4.03
CA LEU A 153 -12.86 -0.77 3.01
C LEU A 153 -13.67 -1.97 3.52
N ASP A 154 -13.44 -2.38 4.76
CA ASP A 154 -14.16 -3.52 5.36
C ASP A 154 -15.66 -3.24 5.49
N VAL A 155 -16.03 -1.99 5.77
CA VAL A 155 -17.44 -1.58 6.02
C VAL A 155 -18.08 -0.81 4.86
N MET A 156 -17.33 -0.53 3.80
CA MET A 156 -17.81 0.16 2.62
C MET A 156 -19.05 -0.52 2.04
N ASP A 157 -20.07 0.28 1.74
CA ASP A 157 -21.35 -0.19 1.17
C ASP A 157 -22.04 -1.27 2.03
N MET A 158 -21.91 -1.15 3.37
CA MET A 158 -22.61 -2.00 4.32
C MET A 158 -23.64 -1.18 5.12
N ASP A 159 -24.85 -1.71 5.26
CA ASP A 159 -25.91 -1.10 6.08
C ASP A 159 -25.71 -1.46 7.57
N ILE A 160 -24.58 -0.99 8.13
CA ILE A 160 -24.28 -1.13 9.55
C ILE A 160 -24.31 0.26 10.17
N SER A 161 -25.08 0.41 11.25
CA SER A 161 -25.19 1.67 11.97
C SER A 161 -24.67 1.55 13.39
N VAL A 162 -24.10 2.62 13.89
CA VAL A 162 -23.66 2.77 15.29
C VAL A 162 -24.39 3.95 15.94
N GLN A 163 -24.54 3.89 17.26
CA GLN A 163 -25.10 4.97 18.07
C GLN A 163 -23.96 5.60 18.87
N ASN A 164 -23.82 6.90 18.80
CA ASN A 164 -22.91 7.67 19.64
C ASN A 164 -23.66 8.85 20.30
N GLU A 165 -22.93 9.71 21.00
CA GLU A 165 -23.50 10.89 21.68
C GLU A 165 -24.14 11.92 20.72
N TYR A 166 -23.73 11.91 19.42
CA TYR A 166 -24.28 12.78 18.38
C TYR A 166 -25.46 12.17 17.62
N GLY A 167 -25.82 10.92 17.91
CA GLY A 167 -26.93 10.23 17.27
C GLY A 167 -26.52 8.96 16.53
N LYS A 168 -27.41 8.52 15.61
CA LYS A 168 -27.18 7.33 14.76
C LYS A 168 -26.45 7.72 13.49
N MET A 169 -25.37 7.01 13.15
CA MET A 169 -24.63 7.17 11.88
C MET A 169 -24.18 5.81 11.32
N THR A 170 -23.73 5.78 10.05
CA THR A 170 -23.14 4.56 9.48
C THR A 170 -21.83 4.22 10.17
N LEU A 171 -21.48 2.92 10.21
CA LEU A 171 -20.19 2.48 10.76
C LEU A 171 -19.02 3.03 9.90
N GLU A 172 -19.23 3.20 8.60
CA GLU A 172 -18.25 3.81 7.70
C GLU A 172 -17.93 5.26 8.10
N ASP A 173 -18.97 6.09 8.31
CA ASP A 173 -18.80 7.48 8.74
C ASP A 173 -18.18 7.57 10.13
N TYR A 174 -18.57 6.67 11.04
CA TYR A 174 -17.99 6.57 12.35
C TYR A 174 -16.49 6.30 12.29
N ASN A 175 -16.08 5.27 11.56
CA ASN A 175 -14.66 4.92 11.40
C ASN A 175 -13.89 6.05 10.71
N ARG A 176 -14.48 6.71 9.71
CA ARG A 176 -13.89 7.86 9.01
C ARG A 176 -13.63 9.02 9.96
N ASN A 177 -14.61 9.37 10.80
CA ASN A 177 -14.47 10.45 11.77
C ASN A 177 -13.40 10.15 12.81
N LEU A 178 -13.31 8.90 13.27
CA LEU A 178 -12.30 8.46 14.23
C LEU A 178 -10.88 8.56 13.64
N LEU A 179 -10.67 8.04 12.42
CA LEU A 179 -9.38 8.16 11.73
C LEU A 179 -9.00 9.62 11.48
N LYS A 180 -9.96 10.47 11.09
CA LYS A 180 -9.74 11.89 10.90
C LYS A 180 -9.26 12.57 12.18
N GLY A 181 -9.85 12.22 13.32
CA GLY A 181 -9.43 12.72 14.64
C GLY A 181 -7.99 12.35 14.99
N VAL A 182 -7.60 11.10 14.70
CA VAL A 182 -6.24 10.61 14.96
C VAL A 182 -5.22 11.23 13.99
N TYR A 183 -5.55 11.32 12.70
CA TYR A 183 -4.58 11.84 11.70
C TYR A 183 -4.42 13.35 11.75
N SER A 184 -5.40 14.11 12.27
CA SER A 184 -5.26 15.56 12.49
C SER A 184 -4.12 15.91 13.46
N VAL A 185 -3.74 14.96 14.32
CA VAL A 185 -2.62 15.09 15.26
C VAL A 185 -1.30 15.38 14.56
N PHE A 186 -1.07 14.85 13.35
CA PHE A 186 0.18 15.06 12.63
C PHE A 186 0.45 16.53 12.27
N LYS A 187 -0.60 17.34 12.09
CA LYS A 187 -0.45 18.78 11.91
C LYS A 187 -0.03 19.47 13.21
N GLU A 188 -0.64 19.07 14.31
CA GLU A 188 -0.40 19.72 15.61
C GLU A 188 0.92 19.26 16.27
N ALA A 189 1.36 18.04 15.99
CA ALA A 189 2.60 17.45 16.50
C ALA A 189 3.79 17.62 15.54
N ASP A 190 3.71 18.52 14.57
CA ASP A 190 4.73 18.68 13.53
C ASP A 190 6.16 18.82 14.07
N ALA A 191 6.33 19.58 15.16
CA ALA A 191 7.63 19.77 15.80
C ALA A 191 8.22 18.47 16.40
N ASP A 192 7.38 17.50 16.75
CA ASP A 192 7.76 16.25 17.38
C ASP A 192 7.89 15.08 16.36
N LEU A 193 7.59 15.32 15.09
CA LEU A 193 7.64 14.32 14.02
C LEU A 193 8.91 14.43 13.18
N GLN A 194 9.57 13.31 12.96
CA GLN A 194 10.68 13.14 12.02
C GLN A 194 10.18 12.67 10.65
N PHE A 195 9.30 11.67 10.64
CA PHE A 195 8.85 11.03 9.42
C PHE A 195 7.46 10.39 9.63
N VAL A 196 6.61 10.48 8.64
CA VAL A 196 5.29 9.81 8.61
C VAL A 196 5.09 9.18 7.26
N LEU A 197 4.72 7.90 7.23
CA LEU A 197 4.26 7.23 6.02
C LEU A 197 2.92 6.53 6.27
N LEU A 198 1.96 6.80 5.40
CA LEU A 198 0.71 6.06 5.32
C LEU A 198 0.71 5.23 4.04
N THR A 199 0.41 3.93 4.16
CA THR A 199 0.25 3.05 3.01
C THR A 199 -1.14 2.43 2.97
N GLY A 200 -1.66 2.23 1.75
CA GLY A 200 -2.96 1.61 1.52
C GLY A 200 -3.13 1.09 0.10
N VAL A 201 -4.31 0.58 -0.19
CA VAL A 201 -4.73 0.20 -1.54
C VAL A 201 -5.40 1.38 -2.22
N THR A 202 -6.30 2.05 -1.49
CA THR A 202 -7.13 3.12 -2.02
C THR A 202 -6.68 4.48 -1.50
N LYS A 203 -6.92 5.50 -2.30
CA LYS A 203 -6.80 6.89 -1.90
C LYS A 203 -8.22 7.44 -1.69
N PHE A 204 -8.66 7.49 -0.44
CA PHE A 204 -9.88 8.23 -0.10
C PHE A 204 -9.66 9.72 -0.33
N SER A 205 -10.67 10.41 -0.86
CA SER A 205 -10.55 11.85 -1.14
C SER A 205 -10.05 12.59 0.11
N GLN A 206 -9.15 13.53 -0.11
CA GLN A 206 -8.47 14.26 0.97
C GLN A 206 -9.44 14.94 1.95
N VAL A 207 -10.63 15.29 1.48
CA VAL A 207 -11.69 15.90 2.29
C VAL A 207 -12.25 14.94 3.34
N SER A 208 -12.16 13.63 3.10
CA SER A 208 -12.82 12.65 3.97
C SER A 208 -12.00 12.22 5.19
N VAL A 209 -10.69 12.04 5.04
CA VAL A 209 -9.81 11.51 6.12
C VAL A 209 -8.67 12.48 6.45
N PHE A 210 -8.16 13.20 5.45
CA PHE A 210 -6.97 14.06 5.59
C PHE A 210 -7.27 15.56 5.71
N SER A 211 -8.52 15.98 5.81
CA SER A 211 -8.90 17.41 5.85
C SER A 211 -8.32 18.19 7.06
N GLY A 212 -7.96 17.53 8.14
CA GLY A 212 -7.30 18.11 9.31
C GLY A 212 -5.79 17.95 9.32
N PHE A 213 -5.21 17.42 8.27
CA PHE A 213 -3.82 17.02 8.14
C PHE A 213 -3.13 17.91 7.08
N ASN A 214 -1.88 18.32 7.31
CA ASN A 214 -1.10 18.91 6.22
C ASN A 214 -0.99 17.85 5.13
N GLN A 215 -1.40 18.18 3.91
CA GLN A 215 -1.43 17.24 2.80
C GLN A 215 -0.13 16.42 2.75
N PRO A 216 -0.19 15.09 2.90
CA PRO A 216 0.99 14.28 2.70
C PRO A 216 1.46 14.40 1.25
N ASN A 217 2.75 14.31 1.04
CA ASN A 217 3.30 14.16 -0.31
C ASN A 217 2.84 12.79 -0.85
N ASP A 218 1.92 12.81 -1.80
CA ASP A 218 1.43 11.60 -2.45
C ASP A 218 2.41 11.14 -3.52
N ILE A 219 3.13 10.08 -3.23
CA ILE A 219 4.11 9.47 -4.14
C ILE A 219 3.54 8.32 -4.96
N SER A 220 2.22 8.15 -4.99
CA SER A 220 1.59 7.03 -5.69
C SER A 220 1.77 7.08 -7.21
N MET A 221 1.86 8.28 -7.78
CA MET A 221 2.10 8.50 -9.22
C MET A 221 3.39 9.27 -9.49
N ASP A 222 4.28 9.36 -8.51
CA ASP A 222 5.57 10.02 -8.66
C ASP A 222 6.54 9.13 -9.43
N GLU A 223 7.07 9.64 -10.54
CA GLU A 223 8.01 8.94 -11.44
C GLU A 223 9.29 8.51 -10.72
N HIS A 224 9.74 9.30 -9.73
CA HIS A 224 10.93 9.00 -8.96
C HIS A 224 10.74 7.78 -8.04
N TYR A 225 9.51 7.56 -7.53
CA TYR A 225 9.18 6.49 -6.58
C TYR A 225 8.38 5.33 -7.19
N GLU A 226 8.19 5.31 -8.51
CA GLU A 226 7.39 4.24 -9.16
C GLU A 226 7.95 2.84 -8.93
N ALA A 227 9.28 2.69 -8.85
CA ALA A 227 9.97 1.43 -8.58
C ALA A 227 10.12 1.08 -7.08
N LEU A 228 9.63 1.93 -6.16
CA LEU A 228 9.77 1.71 -4.71
C LEU A 228 9.09 0.41 -4.24
N CYS A 229 7.98 0.05 -4.88
CA CYS A 229 7.26 -1.20 -4.67
C CYS A 229 7.09 -1.94 -6.01
N GLY A 230 7.13 -3.27 -5.95
CA GLY A 230 7.07 -4.09 -7.16
C GLY A 230 8.46 -4.55 -7.63
N ILE A 231 8.52 -5.19 -8.78
CA ILE A 231 9.75 -5.70 -9.40
C ILE A 231 9.84 -5.14 -10.81
N THR A 232 10.92 -4.42 -11.13
CA THR A 232 11.17 -3.93 -12.48
C THR A 232 11.69 -5.05 -13.38
N GLU A 233 11.63 -4.84 -14.69
CA GLU A 233 12.14 -5.80 -15.67
C GLU A 233 13.65 -6.03 -15.51
N ASP A 234 14.42 -4.98 -15.26
CA ASP A 234 15.87 -5.07 -15.03
C ASP A 234 16.21 -5.85 -13.77
N GLU A 235 15.49 -5.61 -12.67
CA GLU A 235 15.66 -6.36 -11.43
C GLU A 235 15.30 -7.84 -11.60
N LEU A 236 14.22 -8.13 -12.34
CA LEU A 236 13.79 -9.48 -12.62
C LEU A 236 14.86 -10.25 -13.39
N TYR A 237 15.33 -9.67 -14.50
CA TYR A 237 16.26 -10.37 -15.40
C TYR A 237 17.67 -10.47 -14.82
N SER A 238 18.14 -9.47 -14.08
CA SER A 238 19.45 -9.54 -13.43
C SER A 238 19.48 -10.50 -12.26
N THR A 239 18.38 -10.62 -11.50
CA THR A 239 18.35 -11.46 -10.28
C THR A 239 17.96 -12.90 -10.55
N PHE A 240 17.07 -13.15 -11.52
CA PHE A 240 16.43 -14.46 -11.73
C PHE A 240 16.74 -15.08 -13.09
N ASP A 241 17.83 -14.69 -13.76
CA ASP A 241 18.24 -15.16 -15.08
C ASP A 241 18.28 -16.70 -15.15
N GLU A 242 18.94 -17.37 -14.19
CA GLU A 242 19.01 -18.84 -14.16
C GLU A 242 17.63 -19.52 -14.05
N GLN A 243 16.73 -18.90 -13.26
CA GLN A 243 15.38 -19.41 -13.06
C GLN A 243 14.52 -19.26 -14.33
N ILE A 244 14.70 -18.14 -15.03
CA ILE A 244 14.04 -17.89 -16.31
C ILE A 244 14.52 -18.91 -17.36
N LYS A 245 15.84 -19.16 -17.45
CA LYS A 245 16.41 -20.19 -18.31
C LYS A 245 15.87 -21.59 -17.99
N ALA A 246 15.78 -21.93 -16.70
CA ALA A 246 15.22 -23.21 -16.27
C ALA A 246 13.71 -23.34 -16.65
N MET A 247 12.96 -22.25 -16.58
CA MET A 247 11.58 -22.21 -17.08
C MET A 247 11.51 -22.34 -18.60
N ALA A 248 12.41 -21.70 -19.35
CA ALA A 248 12.46 -21.80 -20.80
C ALA A 248 12.65 -23.25 -21.26
N VAL A 249 13.55 -23.99 -20.61
CA VAL A 249 13.74 -25.42 -20.87
C VAL A 249 12.45 -26.21 -20.60
N ARG A 250 11.81 -25.98 -19.45
CA ARG A 250 10.57 -26.67 -19.08
C ARG A 250 9.44 -26.44 -20.10
N TYR A 251 9.32 -25.19 -20.59
CA TYR A 251 8.27 -24.79 -21.54
C TYR A 251 8.67 -25.03 -23.01
N LYS A 252 9.84 -25.64 -23.26
CA LYS A 252 10.37 -25.91 -24.61
C LYS A 252 10.37 -24.65 -25.49
N THR A 253 10.85 -23.56 -24.92
CA THR A 253 10.95 -22.25 -25.60
C THR A 253 12.35 -21.65 -25.41
N THR A 254 12.65 -20.57 -26.12
CA THR A 254 13.87 -19.79 -25.90
C THR A 254 13.77 -18.96 -24.63
N GLU A 255 14.89 -18.44 -24.15
CA GLU A 255 14.91 -17.51 -23.03
C GLU A 255 14.05 -16.26 -23.31
N GLU A 256 14.19 -15.67 -24.50
CA GLU A 256 13.38 -14.55 -24.94
C GLU A 256 11.88 -14.89 -25.01
N GLY A 257 11.57 -16.10 -25.49
CA GLY A 257 10.19 -16.59 -25.49
C GLY A 257 9.62 -16.75 -24.08
N MET A 258 10.47 -17.10 -23.10
CA MET A 258 10.04 -17.19 -21.69
C MET A 258 9.86 -15.79 -21.08
N LYS A 259 10.79 -14.86 -21.30
CA LYS A 259 10.65 -13.45 -20.88
C LYS A 259 9.36 -12.86 -21.43
N TYR A 260 9.07 -13.05 -22.72
CA TYR A 260 7.81 -12.62 -23.33
C TYR A 260 6.56 -13.21 -22.63
N LYS A 261 6.59 -14.52 -22.29
CA LYS A 261 5.47 -15.18 -21.58
C LYS A 261 5.28 -14.63 -20.18
N LEU A 262 6.37 -14.38 -19.44
CA LEU A 262 6.34 -13.79 -18.10
C LEU A 262 5.81 -12.37 -18.16
N LYS A 263 6.32 -11.54 -19.09
CA LYS A 263 5.89 -10.17 -19.31
C LYS A 263 4.39 -10.12 -19.60
N ARG A 264 3.92 -10.83 -20.60
CA ARG A 264 2.52 -10.86 -20.97
C ARG A 264 1.59 -11.31 -19.84
N LYS A 265 2.06 -12.21 -18.96
CA LYS A 265 1.21 -12.79 -17.91
C LYS A 265 1.22 -12.01 -16.61
N PHE A 266 2.32 -11.35 -16.21
CA PHE A 266 2.51 -10.82 -14.87
C PHE A 266 3.00 -9.38 -14.78
N ASP A 267 3.43 -8.80 -15.90
CA ASP A 267 3.97 -7.44 -15.98
C ASP A 267 2.89 -6.41 -16.33
N GLY A 268 3.33 -5.24 -16.71
CA GLY A 268 2.53 -4.19 -17.35
C GLY A 268 1.77 -3.31 -16.40
N TYR A 269 2.07 -3.31 -15.11
CA TYR A 269 1.63 -2.26 -14.20
C TYR A 269 2.46 -1.01 -14.42
N HIS A 270 1.79 0.12 -14.60
CA HIS A 270 2.39 1.44 -14.67
C HIS A 270 1.75 2.34 -13.63
N PHE A 271 2.58 3.05 -12.88
CA PHE A 271 2.12 3.91 -11.79
C PHE A 271 2.32 5.40 -12.07
N SER A 272 3.01 5.75 -13.15
CA SER A 272 3.30 7.13 -13.55
C SER A 272 3.22 7.30 -15.07
N PRO A 273 3.25 8.54 -15.59
CA PRO A 273 3.38 8.82 -17.01
C PRO A 273 4.65 8.28 -17.66
N ASN A 274 5.70 7.99 -16.88
CA ASN A 274 6.97 7.41 -17.35
C ASN A 274 6.80 5.97 -17.89
N MET A 275 5.69 5.30 -17.58
CA MET A 275 5.35 3.94 -18.08
C MET A 275 6.42 2.89 -17.76
N LEU A 276 7.10 2.98 -16.62
CA LEU A 276 8.00 1.93 -16.17
C LEU A 276 7.21 0.63 -15.91
N ASP A 277 7.59 -0.43 -16.60
CA ASP A 277 7.00 -1.76 -16.44
C ASP A 277 7.32 -2.36 -15.06
N ILE A 278 6.28 -2.68 -14.29
CA ILE A 278 6.39 -3.24 -12.94
C ILE A 278 5.63 -4.56 -12.86
N TYR A 279 6.34 -5.62 -12.46
CA TYR A 279 5.76 -6.92 -12.15
C TYR A 279 5.13 -6.95 -10.77
N ASN A 280 4.01 -7.63 -10.62
CA ASN A 280 3.49 -7.98 -9.31
C ASN A 280 4.42 -9.00 -8.62
N PRO A 281 5.04 -8.66 -7.47
CA PRO A 281 6.01 -9.54 -6.81
C PRO A 281 5.44 -10.90 -6.43
N PHE A 282 4.19 -10.95 -5.96
CA PHE A 282 3.57 -12.19 -5.53
C PHE A 282 3.40 -13.18 -6.68
N SER A 283 2.92 -12.71 -7.83
CA SER A 283 2.71 -13.55 -8.99
C SER A 283 4.01 -14.04 -9.60
N ILE A 284 4.96 -13.14 -9.84
CA ILE A 284 6.22 -13.50 -10.49
C ILE A 284 7.09 -14.41 -9.61
N LEU A 285 7.20 -14.16 -8.30
CA LEU A 285 7.97 -14.99 -7.39
C LEU A 285 7.38 -16.39 -7.25
N ASN A 286 6.04 -16.52 -7.21
CA ASN A 286 5.38 -17.83 -7.25
C ASN A 286 5.66 -18.58 -8.56
N ALA A 287 5.58 -17.88 -9.71
CA ALA A 287 5.85 -18.50 -11.01
C ALA A 287 7.28 -19.00 -11.12
N LEU A 288 8.25 -18.23 -10.67
CA LEU A 288 9.67 -18.62 -10.65
C LEU A 288 9.94 -19.77 -9.68
N SER A 289 9.39 -19.71 -8.47
CA SER A 289 9.55 -20.75 -7.44
C SER A 289 8.99 -22.09 -7.88
N LYS A 290 7.77 -22.10 -8.45
CA LYS A 290 7.08 -23.31 -8.89
C LYS A 290 7.42 -23.71 -10.31
N LYS A 291 8.04 -22.82 -11.08
CA LYS A 291 8.31 -22.95 -12.51
C LYS A 291 7.03 -23.20 -13.33
N ILE A 292 5.92 -22.58 -12.95
CA ILE A 292 4.59 -22.73 -13.56
C ILE A 292 3.98 -21.35 -13.82
N LEU A 293 3.47 -21.16 -15.05
CA LEU A 293 2.67 -20.00 -15.42
C LEU A 293 1.20 -20.26 -15.04
N ALA A 294 0.79 -19.82 -13.85
CA ALA A 294 -0.58 -19.94 -13.36
C ALA A 294 -1.06 -18.57 -12.82
N ASP A 295 -2.35 -18.48 -12.53
CA ASP A 295 -2.91 -17.28 -11.91
C ASP A 295 -2.70 -17.36 -10.39
N TYR A 296 -1.82 -16.52 -9.86
CA TYR A 296 -1.45 -16.50 -8.44
C TYR A 296 -2.12 -15.38 -7.67
N TRP A 297 -2.08 -14.16 -8.20
CA TRP A 297 -2.59 -12.98 -7.51
C TRP A 297 -4.10 -13.07 -7.26
N PHE A 298 -4.86 -13.45 -8.28
CA PHE A 298 -6.31 -13.57 -8.17
C PHE A 298 -6.74 -14.64 -7.15
N ARG A 299 -5.96 -15.71 -6.99
CA ARG A 299 -6.23 -16.78 -6.00
C ARG A 299 -6.04 -16.34 -4.55
N THR A 300 -5.43 -15.19 -4.29
CA THR A 300 -5.29 -14.66 -2.92
C THR A 300 -6.58 -14.10 -2.34
N GLY A 301 -7.66 -14.13 -3.09
CA GLY A 301 -8.98 -13.65 -2.74
C GLY A 301 -9.31 -12.29 -3.38
N SER A 302 -10.52 -12.21 -3.91
CA SER A 302 -11.07 -10.94 -4.40
C SER A 302 -11.42 -10.03 -3.22
N PRO A 303 -11.15 -8.73 -3.31
CA PRO A 303 -11.57 -7.79 -2.29
C PRO A 303 -13.10 -7.80 -2.14
N THR A 304 -13.59 -8.07 -0.93
CA THR A 304 -15.03 -8.17 -0.67
C THR A 304 -15.77 -6.86 -0.97
N TYR A 305 -15.14 -5.72 -0.68
CA TYR A 305 -15.68 -4.41 -1.02
C TYR A 305 -15.87 -4.23 -2.53
N LEU A 306 -14.90 -4.68 -3.35
CA LEU A 306 -15.01 -4.58 -4.79
C LEU A 306 -16.11 -5.49 -5.35
N VAL A 307 -16.29 -6.69 -4.77
CA VAL A 307 -17.41 -7.58 -5.15
C VAL A 307 -18.74 -6.91 -4.85
N ARG A 308 -18.88 -6.26 -3.68
CA ARG A 308 -20.10 -5.51 -3.33
C ARG A 308 -20.35 -4.38 -4.32
N LEU A 309 -19.33 -3.55 -4.57
CA LEU A 309 -19.42 -2.43 -5.50
C LEU A 309 -19.83 -2.88 -6.91
N LEU A 310 -19.23 -3.95 -7.43
CA LEU A 310 -19.54 -4.49 -8.75
C LEU A 310 -20.91 -5.17 -8.83
N SER A 311 -21.51 -5.61 -7.71
CA SER A 311 -22.85 -6.20 -7.72
C SER A 311 -23.96 -5.17 -8.00
N HIS A 312 -23.71 -3.89 -7.71
CA HIS A 312 -24.63 -2.78 -7.98
C HIS A 312 -24.34 -2.07 -9.32
N PHE A 313 -23.31 -2.51 -10.04
CA PHE A 313 -22.85 -1.86 -11.25
C PHE A 313 -23.37 -2.55 -12.51
N ASP A 314 -24.27 -1.88 -13.23
CA ASP A 314 -24.95 -2.43 -14.41
C ASP A 314 -24.23 -2.17 -15.75
N GLU A 315 -23.20 -1.31 -15.76
CA GLU A 315 -22.49 -0.99 -16.99
C GLU A 315 -21.66 -2.17 -17.53
N ASN A 316 -21.48 -2.15 -18.86
CA ASN A 316 -20.65 -3.14 -19.52
C ASN A 316 -19.15 -2.81 -19.25
N ILE A 317 -18.46 -3.72 -18.62
CA ILE A 317 -17.03 -3.57 -18.30
C ILE A 317 -16.17 -3.28 -19.54
N ASN A 318 -16.54 -3.79 -20.71
CA ASN A 318 -15.85 -3.45 -21.95
C ASN A 318 -15.94 -1.96 -22.30
N GLU A 319 -16.83 -1.24 -21.65
CA GLU A 319 -16.95 0.21 -21.81
C GLU A 319 -16.02 1.01 -20.90
N ILE A 320 -15.42 0.37 -19.89
CA ILE A 320 -14.48 1.00 -18.94
C ILE A 320 -13.03 0.87 -19.42
N VAL A 321 -12.71 -0.21 -20.11
CA VAL A 321 -11.34 -0.50 -20.57
C VAL A 321 -11.01 0.16 -21.89
N ASN A 322 -9.73 0.39 -22.14
CA ASN A 322 -9.18 0.99 -23.36
C ASN A 322 -9.79 2.37 -23.67
N ARG A 323 -9.95 3.19 -22.62
CA ARG A 323 -10.47 4.56 -22.71
C ARG A 323 -9.57 5.54 -21.95
N PHE A 324 -9.57 6.78 -22.42
CA PHE A 324 -8.93 7.89 -21.75
C PHE A 324 -9.84 8.49 -20.66
N TYR A 325 -9.28 8.70 -19.48
CA TYR A 325 -9.94 9.28 -18.34
C TYR A 325 -9.11 10.42 -17.77
N PRO A 326 -9.72 11.55 -17.39
CA PRO A 326 -9.02 12.58 -16.64
C PRO A 326 -8.63 12.04 -15.26
N THR A 327 -7.53 12.53 -14.74
CA THR A 327 -6.96 12.13 -13.44
C THR A 327 -7.99 12.09 -12.31
N SER A 328 -8.86 13.10 -12.24
CA SER A 328 -9.92 13.24 -11.24
C SER A 328 -10.97 12.12 -11.24
N SER A 329 -11.07 11.35 -12.33
CA SER A 329 -12.07 10.28 -12.47
C SER A 329 -11.64 8.95 -11.85
N PHE A 330 -10.36 8.73 -11.55
CA PHE A 330 -9.88 7.43 -11.11
C PHE A 330 -8.86 7.46 -9.96
N ILE A 331 -8.25 8.62 -9.65
CA ILE A 331 -7.25 8.73 -8.58
C ILE A 331 -7.89 8.82 -7.21
N ASP A 332 -8.94 9.62 -7.06
CA ASP A 332 -9.57 9.85 -5.77
C ASP A 332 -10.90 9.09 -5.68
N TYR A 333 -11.05 8.23 -4.68
CA TYR A 333 -12.32 7.64 -4.34
C TYR A 333 -13.17 8.60 -3.48
N LYS A 334 -14.37 8.89 -3.96
CA LYS A 334 -15.40 9.63 -3.22
C LYS A 334 -16.54 8.66 -2.91
N ALA A 335 -16.92 8.55 -1.64
CA ALA A 335 -17.96 7.62 -1.19
C ALA A 335 -19.35 7.85 -1.81
N ASP A 336 -19.59 9.05 -2.32
CA ASP A 336 -20.86 9.51 -2.93
C ASP A 336 -20.90 9.38 -4.45
N VAL A 337 -19.87 8.76 -5.06
CA VAL A 337 -19.81 8.56 -6.52
C VAL A 337 -20.16 7.11 -6.85
N GLU A 338 -21.23 6.91 -7.60
CA GLU A 338 -21.71 5.61 -8.07
C GLU A 338 -20.75 4.88 -9.02
N ALA A 339 -19.63 5.51 -9.44
CA ALA A 339 -18.69 4.97 -10.40
C ALA A 339 -17.64 4.06 -9.74
N PRO A 340 -17.50 2.78 -10.13
CA PRO A 340 -16.55 1.86 -9.56
C PRO A 340 -15.11 2.06 -10.08
N LEU A 341 -14.89 2.92 -11.07
CA LEU A 341 -13.61 3.10 -11.76
C LEU A 341 -12.43 3.37 -10.82
N PRO A 342 -12.52 4.30 -9.83
CA PRO A 342 -11.41 4.51 -8.90
C PRO A 342 -11.03 3.25 -8.14
N MET A 343 -12.01 2.49 -7.67
CA MET A 343 -11.77 1.26 -6.92
C MET A 343 -11.19 0.14 -7.77
N ILE A 344 -11.64 0.01 -9.03
CA ILE A 344 -11.10 -0.96 -9.98
C ILE A 344 -9.64 -0.65 -10.30
N TYR A 345 -9.30 0.61 -10.55
CA TYR A 345 -7.93 1.05 -10.82
C TYR A 345 -7.04 0.88 -9.58
N GLN A 346 -7.42 1.43 -8.45
CA GLN A 346 -6.60 1.43 -7.22
C GLN A 346 -6.41 0.01 -6.66
N SER A 347 -7.41 -0.87 -6.86
CA SER A 347 -7.28 -2.29 -6.52
C SER A 347 -6.33 -3.06 -7.45
N GLY A 348 -5.86 -2.45 -8.54
CA GLY A 348 -4.89 -3.02 -9.47
C GLY A 348 -5.49 -3.88 -10.58
N TYR A 349 -6.79 -3.76 -10.85
CA TYR A 349 -7.39 -4.43 -12.00
C TYR A 349 -7.24 -3.64 -13.29
N LEU A 350 -7.09 -2.32 -13.19
CA LEU A 350 -6.68 -1.46 -14.29
C LEU A 350 -5.34 -0.79 -13.96
N THR A 351 -4.65 -0.37 -14.99
CA THR A 351 -3.41 0.39 -14.92
C THR A 351 -3.35 1.41 -16.04
N ILE A 352 -2.42 2.34 -15.94
CA ILE A 352 -2.13 3.32 -17.00
C ILE A 352 -1.46 2.58 -18.15
N LYS A 353 -1.92 2.82 -19.39
CA LYS A 353 -1.36 2.26 -20.62
C LYS A 353 -0.89 3.32 -21.61
N ASP A 354 -1.33 4.56 -21.41
CA ASP A 354 -0.88 5.70 -22.21
C ASP A 354 -1.24 7.01 -21.48
N TRP A 355 -0.59 8.09 -21.85
CA TRP A 355 -0.79 9.43 -21.34
C TRP A 355 -0.95 10.43 -22.48
N ASN A 356 -2.08 11.14 -22.49
CA ASN A 356 -2.32 12.23 -23.41
C ASN A 356 -2.07 13.57 -22.70
N MET A 357 -0.97 14.21 -23.04
CA MET A 357 -0.53 15.47 -22.44
C MET A 357 -1.48 16.64 -22.77
N ASP A 358 -2.07 16.65 -23.97
CA ASP A 358 -2.94 17.74 -24.43
C ASP A 358 -4.28 17.77 -23.70
N THR A 359 -4.79 16.60 -23.33
CA THR A 359 -6.09 16.44 -22.62
C THR A 359 -5.91 16.13 -21.15
N GLU A 360 -4.68 16.01 -20.65
CA GLU A 360 -4.34 15.60 -19.28
C GLU A 360 -5.11 14.34 -18.84
N SER A 361 -5.17 13.35 -19.75
CA SER A 361 -5.93 12.12 -19.54
C SER A 361 -5.09 10.87 -19.72
N TYR A 362 -5.44 9.81 -19.01
CA TYR A 362 -4.76 8.52 -19.02
C TYR A 362 -5.61 7.45 -19.68
N LEU A 363 -4.99 6.67 -20.58
CA LEU A 363 -5.59 5.45 -21.10
C LEU A 363 -5.52 4.36 -20.03
N LEU A 364 -6.66 3.85 -19.61
CA LEU A 364 -6.74 2.75 -18.64
C LEU A 364 -7.10 1.44 -19.32
N ASP A 365 -6.35 0.39 -19.02
CA ASP A 365 -6.64 -0.98 -19.46
C ASP A 365 -6.07 -1.99 -18.45
N PHE A 366 -6.31 -3.28 -18.69
CA PHE A 366 -5.76 -4.35 -17.87
C PHE A 366 -4.22 -4.36 -17.93
N PRO A 367 -3.54 -4.60 -16.80
CA PRO A 367 -2.08 -4.68 -16.81
C PRO A 367 -1.60 -5.88 -17.63
N ASN A 368 -2.23 -7.06 -17.48
CA ASN A 368 -1.76 -8.31 -18.04
C ASN A 368 -2.87 -9.38 -18.14
N ASP A 369 -2.52 -10.55 -18.70
CA ASP A 369 -3.45 -11.67 -18.94
C ASP A 369 -3.99 -12.28 -17.62
N GLU A 370 -3.18 -12.35 -16.54
CA GLU A 370 -3.64 -12.85 -15.23
C GLU A 370 -4.78 -12.00 -14.68
N VAL A 371 -4.57 -10.69 -14.66
CA VAL A 371 -5.54 -9.74 -14.09
C VAL A 371 -6.80 -9.68 -14.93
N ARG A 372 -6.66 -9.63 -16.26
CA ARG A 372 -7.81 -9.63 -17.18
C ARG A 372 -8.71 -10.84 -16.98
N SER A 373 -8.11 -12.03 -16.96
CA SER A 373 -8.83 -13.29 -16.75
C SER A 373 -9.52 -13.33 -15.39
N GLY A 374 -8.80 -12.94 -14.35
CA GLY A 374 -9.31 -12.87 -12.98
C GLY A 374 -10.47 -11.90 -12.82
N PHE A 375 -10.35 -10.69 -13.38
CA PHE A 375 -11.39 -9.67 -13.28
C PHE A 375 -12.67 -10.06 -13.99
N LEU A 376 -12.58 -10.63 -15.18
CA LEU A 376 -13.77 -11.14 -15.90
C LEU A 376 -14.49 -12.25 -15.12
N THR A 377 -13.74 -13.06 -14.38
CA THR A 377 -14.30 -14.09 -13.50
C THR A 377 -15.00 -13.46 -12.29
N LEU A 378 -14.40 -12.43 -11.70
CA LEU A 378 -14.95 -11.67 -10.57
C LEU A 378 -16.30 -11.04 -10.91
N VAL A 379 -16.37 -10.35 -12.05
CA VAL A 379 -17.59 -9.71 -12.53
C VAL A 379 -18.72 -10.71 -12.77
N LYS A 380 -18.40 -11.84 -13.40
CA LYS A 380 -19.40 -12.90 -13.58
C LYS A 380 -19.92 -13.45 -12.25
N ALA A 381 -19.08 -13.51 -11.23
CA ALA A 381 -19.48 -13.96 -9.90
C ALA A 381 -20.32 -12.91 -9.16
N ALA A 382 -19.99 -11.61 -9.28
CA ALA A 382 -20.74 -10.51 -8.69
C ALA A 382 -22.17 -10.39 -9.26
N LYS A 383 -22.34 -10.56 -10.58
CA LYS A 383 -23.66 -10.49 -11.25
C LYS A 383 -24.55 -11.74 -11.02
N ARG A 384 -24.05 -12.79 -10.38
CA ARG A 384 -24.85 -13.99 -10.04
C ARG A 384 -25.44 -13.96 -8.62
N ARG A 385 -25.04 -12.98 -7.82
CA ARG A 385 -25.56 -12.73 -6.46
C ARG A 385 -26.66 -11.68 -6.48
#